data_afcd4a3958fca6ce51d0bd79beb6ffa9
#
_entry.id   afcd4a3958fca6ce51d0bd79beb6ffa9
#
_cell.length_a   1.000
_cell.length_b   1.000
_cell.length_c   1.000
_cell.angle_alpha   90.00
_cell.angle_beta   90.00
_cell.angle_gamma   90.00
#
_symmetry.space_group_name_H-M   'P 1'
#
loop_
_entity.id
_entity.type
_entity.pdbx_description
1 polymer ?
#
loop_
_entity_poly.entity_id
_entity_poly.type
_entity_poly.pdbx_seq_one_letter_code
_entity_poly.pdbx_strand_id
1 'polypeptide(L)'
;MISYIASHHENYDGSGYPNHIEGEEIPLGARILRVCDVFSALVSNRSYRAAFSVEAAIEMMIEDVKEYDMKVFLAFLSVVHKPEFDQVKVFIDMEQQLGLYNRKN
;
A
#
# COMPACT_ATOMS: atom_id res chain seq x y z
N MET A 1 10.99 -12.12 -19.42
CA MET A 1 11.08 -11.21 -18.26
C MET A 1 10.02 -11.59 -17.24
N ILE A 2 10.45 -11.83 -16.02
CA ILE A 2 9.48 -12.03 -14.96
C ILE A 2 8.84 -10.68 -14.68
N SER A 3 7.54 -10.60 -14.86
CA SER A 3 6.82 -9.37 -14.67
C SER A 3 6.80 -9.00 -13.19
N TYR A 4 7.10 -7.73 -12.88
CA TYR A 4 6.94 -7.24 -11.51
C TYR A 4 5.46 -7.28 -11.07
N ILE A 5 4.53 -7.30 -12.03
CA ILE A 5 3.11 -7.45 -11.72
C ILE A 5 2.86 -8.84 -11.13
N ALA A 6 3.49 -9.88 -11.68
CA ALA A 6 3.32 -11.24 -11.17
C ALA A 6 3.95 -11.41 -9.78
N SER A 7 4.95 -10.59 -9.44
CA SER A 7 5.69 -10.72 -8.18
C SER A 7 5.27 -9.72 -7.10
N HIS A 8 4.30 -8.82 -7.37
CA HIS A 8 3.97 -7.77 -6.39
C HIS A 8 3.29 -8.29 -5.12
N HIS A 9 2.81 -9.53 -5.12
CA HIS A 9 2.25 -10.16 -3.93
C HIS A 9 3.32 -10.83 -3.06
N GLU A 10 4.56 -10.85 -3.53
CA GLU A 10 5.65 -11.36 -2.71
C GLU A 10 5.98 -10.34 -1.62
N ASN A 11 6.17 -10.82 -0.40
CA ASN A 11 6.60 -9.99 0.70
C ASN A 11 8.12 -10.06 0.84
N TYR A 12 8.73 -8.98 1.27
CA TYR A 12 10.18 -8.89 1.35
C TYR A 12 10.78 -9.95 2.27
N ASP A 13 10.04 -10.42 3.27
CA ASP A 13 10.49 -11.45 4.21
C ASP A 13 10.21 -12.89 3.72
N GLY A 14 9.75 -13.05 2.49
CA GLY A 14 9.48 -14.37 1.92
C GLY A 14 8.12 -14.95 2.28
N SER A 15 7.26 -14.21 2.97
CA SER A 15 5.96 -14.72 3.41
C SER A 15 4.87 -14.61 2.35
N GLY A 16 5.15 -13.97 1.21
CA GLY A 16 4.17 -13.76 0.16
C GLY A 16 4.10 -14.89 -0.85
N TYR A 17 3.38 -14.65 -1.91
CA TYR A 17 3.18 -15.61 -2.99
C TYR A 17 3.31 -14.92 -4.35
N PRO A 18 3.47 -15.64 -5.46
CA PRO A 18 3.31 -17.09 -5.61
C PRO A 18 4.55 -17.92 -5.29
N ASN A 19 5.73 -17.31 -5.25
CA ASN A 19 6.98 -18.07 -5.23
C ASN A 19 7.71 -18.05 -3.89
N HIS A 20 7.19 -17.31 -2.91
CA HIS A 20 7.83 -17.13 -1.59
C HIS A 20 9.28 -16.67 -1.69
N ILE A 21 9.59 -15.84 -2.70
CA ILE A 21 10.90 -15.23 -2.83
C ILE A 21 11.00 -14.05 -1.88
N GLU A 22 12.22 -13.71 -1.47
CA GLU A 22 12.43 -12.68 -0.47
C GLU A 22 13.53 -11.71 -0.87
N GLY A 23 13.49 -10.55 -0.23
CA GLY A 23 14.52 -9.53 -0.38
C GLY A 23 14.67 -9.07 -1.82
N GLU A 24 15.92 -8.91 -2.23
CA GLU A 24 16.25 -8.39 -3.55
C GLU A 24 16.02 -9.38 -4.68
N GLU A 25 15.66 -10.63 -4.37
CA GLU A 25 15.20 -11.57 -5.37
C GLU A 25 13.88 -11.12 -6.00
N ILE A 26 13.09 -10.31 -5.25
CA ILE A 26 11.87 -9.71 -5.76
C ILE A 26 12.25 -8.53 -6.66
N PRO A 27 11.74 -8.44 -7.91
CA PRO A 27 12.04 -7.30 -8.76
C PRO A 27 11.68 -5.98 -8.07
N LEU A 28 12.48 -4.93 -8.29
CA LEU A 28 12.28 -3.63 -7.64
C LEU A 28 10.87 -3.09 -7.90
N GLY A 29 10.37 -3.19 -9.14
CA GLY A 29 9.03 -2.73 -9.46
C GLY A 29 7.96 -3.42 -8.62
N ALA A 30 8.12 -4.73 -8.37
CA ALA A 30 7.19 -5.48 -7.53
C ALA A 30 7.27 -5.03 -6.07
N ARG A 31 8.47 -4.70 -5.58
CA ARG A 31 8.64 -4.18 -4.23
C ARG A 31 7.94 -2.83 -4.05
N ILE A 32 8.01 -1.98 -5.07
CA ILE A 32 7.32 -0.69 -5.06
C ILE A 32 5.81 -0.89 -5.10
N LEU A 33 5.33 -1.75 -6.01
CA LEU A 33 3.90 -2.04 -6.13
C LEU A 33 3.33 -2.62 -4.85
N ARG A 34 4.10 -3.45 -4.15
CA ARG A 34 3.64 -4.05 -2.89
C ARG A 34 3.30 -2.97 -1.87
N VAL A 35 4.16 -1.99 -1.70
CA VAL A 35 3.94 -0.89 -0.75
C VAL A 35 2.73 -0.07 -1.16
N CYS A 36 2.65 0.30 -2.44
CA CYS A 36 1.54 1.10 -2.95
C CYS A 36 0.20 0.36 -2.85
N ASP A 37 0.20 -0.93 -3.14
CA ASP A 37 -1.01 -1.77 -3.09
C ASP A 37 -1.56 -1.86 -1.67
N VAL A 38 -0.68 -2.09 -0.69
CA VAL A 38 -1.11 -2.17 0.70
C VAL A 38 -1.72 -0.85 1.15
N PHE A 39 -1.05 0.26 0.85
CA PHE A 39 -1.56 1.58 1.22
C PHE A 39 -2.91 1.84 0.55
N SER A 40 -2.99 1.60 -0.75
CA SER A 40 -4.21 1.81 -1.52
C SER A 40 -5.38 0.98 -0.98
N ALA A 41 -5.11 -0.27 -0.63
CA ALA A 41 -6.13 -1.16 -0.07
C ALA A 41 -6.63 -0.66 1.29
N LEU A 42 -5.72 -0.15 2.14
CA LEU A 42 -6.08 0.31 3.48
C LEU A 42 -6.93 1.57 3.44
N VAL A 43 -6.65 2.50 2.51
CA VAL A 43 -7.39 3.76 2.42
C VAL A 43 -8.63 3.66 1.52
N SER A 44 -8.94 2.48 0.99
CA SER A 44 -10.11 2.26 0.16
C SER A 44 -11.21 1.54 0.94
N ASN A 45 -12.46 1.89 0.65
CA ASN A 45 -13.60 1.17 1.21
C ASN A 45 -13.69 -0.22 0.59
N ARG A 46 -13.92 -1.22 1.40
CA ARG A 46 -14.10 -2.59 0.97
C ARG A 46 -15.50 -3.06 1.32
N SER A 47 -15.94 -4.15 0.69
CA SER A 47 -17.28 -4.70 0.95
C SER A 47 -17.47 -5.17 2.40
N TYR A 48 -16.37 -5.48 3.07
CA TYR A 48 -16.36 -6.01 4.44
C TYR A 48 -15.93 -5.02 5.50
N ARG A 49 -15.45 -3.83 5.13
CA ARG A 49 -15.04 -2.78 6.07
C ARG A 49 -14.91 -1.42 5.40
N ALA A 50 -15.02 -0.37 6.21
CA ALA A 50 -14.75 0.99 5.75
C ALA A 50 -13.24 1.24 5.63
N ALA A 51 -12.88 2.27 4.87
CA ALA A 51 -11.50 2.68 4.69
C ALA A 51 -10.88 3.19 5.99
N PHE A 52 -9.58 2.95 6.14
CA PHE A 52 -8.80 3.58 7.21
C PHE A 52 -8.35 4.97 6.77
N SER A 53 -8.10 5.84 7.73
CA SER A 53 -7.49 7.14 7.42
C SER A 53 -6.06 6.93 6.92
N VAL A 54 -5.51 7.94 6.26
CA VAL A 54 -4.12 7.88 5.79
C VAL A 54 -3.17 7.62 6.97
N GLU A 55 -3.39 8.32 8.08
CA GLU A 55 -2.55 8.18 9.26
C GLU A 55 -2.61 6.77 9.85
N ALA A 56 -3.81 6.22 9.97
CA ALA A 56 -3.99 4.86 10.49
C ALA A 56 -3.36 3.84 9.56
N ALA A 57 -3.51 4.02 8.24
CA ALA A 57 -2.92 3.13 7.25
C ALA A 57 -1.40 3.10 7.39
N ILE A 58 -0.77 4.27 7.54
CA ILE A 58 0.67 4.35 7.69
C ILE A 58 1.13 3.64 8.97
N GLU A 59 0.41 3.84 10.09
CA GLU A 59 0.75 3.16 11.34
C GLU A 59 0.68 1.65 11.19
N MET A 60 -0.34 1.15 10.52
CA MET A 60 -0.48 -0.28 10.28
C MET A 60 0.65 -0.83 9.44
N MET A 61 1.07 -0.07 8.41
CA MET A 61 2.18 -0.47 7.56
C MET A 61 3.50 -0.48 8.33
N ILE A 62 3.69 0.45 9.26
CA ILE A 62 4.89 0.48 10.09
C ILE A 62 4.98 -0.79 10.95
N GLU A 63 3.86 -1.27 11.47
CA GLU A 63 3.83 -2.50 12.26
C GLU A 63 4.28 -3.71 11.44
N ASP A 64 4.00 -3.70 10.14
CA ASP A 64 4.33 -4.80 9.24
C ASP A 64 5.56 -4.51 8.38
N VAL A 65 6.43 -3.62 8.83
CA VAL A 65 7.54 -3.10 8.02
C VAL A 65 8.48 -4.19 7.51
N LYS A 66 8.57 -5.33 8.20
CA LYS A 66 9.43 -6.44 7.77
C LYS A 66 8.97 -7.05 6.44
N GLU A 67 7.72 -6.83 6.04
CA GLU A 67 7.18 -7.36 4.80
C GLU A 67 7.57 -6.52 3.58
N TYR A 68 8.19 -5.36 3.80
CA TYR A 68 8.53 -4.40 2.74
C TYR A 68 10.03 -4.20 2.62
N ASP A 69 10.46 -3.81 1.42
CA ASP A 69 11.83 -3.31 1.24
C ASP A 69 11.94 -1.99 2.02
N MET A 70 12.88 -1.92 2.95
CA MET A 70 13.03 -0.75 3.81
C MET A 70 13.30 0.52 3.02
N LYS A 71 14.11 0.44 1.96
CA LYS A 71 14.42 1.62 1.15
C LYS A 71 13.19 2.13 0.43
N VAL A 72 12.38 1.20 -0.11
CA VAL A 72 11.13 1.55 -0.79
C VAL A 72 10.17 2.15 0.21
N PHE A 73 10.04 1.53 1.38
CA PHE A 73 9.11 2.01 2.40
C PHE A 73 9.49 3.40 2.92
N LEU A 74 10.78 3.64 3.13
CA LEU A 74 11.24 4.97 3.57
C LEU A 74 10.99 6.03 2.50
N ALA A 75 11.17 5.68 1.22
CA ALA A 75 10.85 6.59 0.13
C ALA A 75 9.34 6.90 0.10
N PHE A 76 8.51 5.89 0.32
CA PHE A 76 7.06 6.06 0.42
C PHE A 76 6.70 7.01 1.57
N LEU A 77 7.26 6.80 2.75
CA LEU A 77 7.01 7.67 3.89
C LEU A 77 7.43 9.11 3.60
N SER A 78 8.55 9.29 2.92
CA SER A 78 9.02 10.61 2.52
C SER A 78 8.00 11.33 1.64
N VAL A 79 7.40 10.61 0.70
CA VAL A 79 6.39 11.19 -0.21
C VAL A 79 5.13 11.57 0.56
N VAL A 80 4.61 10.68 1.42
CA VAL A 80 3.35 10.95 2.11
C VAL A 80 3.46 12.07 3.14
N HIS A 81 4.66 12.40 3.57
CA HIS A 81 4.89 13.50 4.52
C HIS A 81 5.21 14.83 3.84
N LYS A 82 5.28 14.86 2.51
CA LYS A 82 5.48 16.12 1.79
C LYS A 82 4.19 16.93 1.74
N PRO A 83 4.29 18.29 1.78
CA PRO A 83 3.10 19.14 1.68
C PRO A 83 2.26 18.87 0.44
N GLU A 84 2.89 18.53 -0.68
CA GLU A 84 2.21 18.24 -1.94
C GLU A 84 1.25 17.06 -1.80
N PHE A 85 1.54 16.14 -0.88
CA PHE A 85 0.68 14.99 -0.66
C PHE A 85 -0.66 15.37 -0.03
N ASP A 86 -0.77 16.57 0.54
CA ASP A 86 -2.03 17.01 1.14
C ASP A 86 -3.16 17.04 0.12
N GLN A 87 -2.88 17.34 -1.14
CA GLN A 87 -3.87 17.29 -2.20
C GLN A 87 -4.33 15.87 -2.46
N VAL A 88 -3.41 14.92 -2.39
CA VAL A 88 -3.74 13.50 -2.54
C VAL A 88 -4.62 13.04 -1.36
N LYS A 89 -4.32 13.50 -0.16
CA LYS A 89 -5.14 13.17 1.02
C LYS A 89 -6.57 13.66 0.87
N VAL A 90 -6.75 14.88 0.36
CA VAL A 90 -8.09 15.44 0.10
C VAL A 90 -8.82 14.57 -0.91
N PHE A 91 -8.14 14.16 -1.97
CA PHE A 91 -8.74 13.30 -2.99
C PHE A 91 -9.15 11.94 -2.40
N ILE A 92 -8.29 11.36 -1.56
CA ILE A 92 -8.59 10.10 -0.89
C ILE A 92 -9.83 10.25 0.00
N ASP A 93 -9.92 11.33 0.78
CA ASP A 93 -11.07 11.59 1.64
C ASP A 93 -12.35 11.69 0.84
N MET A 94 -12.31 12.38 -0.30
CA MET A 94 -13.48 12.50 -1.18
C MET A 94 -13.91 11.14 -1.72
N GLU A 95 -12.95 10.31 -2.13
CA GLU A 95 -13.24 8.97 -2.63
C GLU A 95 -13.87 8.11 -1.53
N GLN A 96 -13.37 8.22 -0.30
CA GLN A 96 -13.93 7.49 0.84
C GLN A 96 -15.37 7.90 1.11
N GLN A 97 -15.66 9.19 1.08
CA GLN A 97 -17.01 9.70 1.29
C GLN A 97 -17.97 9.22 0.21
N LEU A 98 -17.55 9.28 -1.05
CA LEU A 98 -18.36 8.79 -2.16
C LEU A 98 -18.63 7.29 -2.05
N GLY A 99 -17.61 6.53 -1.66
CA GLY A 99 -17.75 5.10 -1.47
C GLY A 99 -18.76 4.76 -0.39
N LEU A 100 -18.74 5.48 0.74
CA LEU A 100 -19.70 5.28 1.81
C LEU A 100 -21.11 5.66 1.37
N TYR A 101 -21.25 6.74 0.63
CA TYR A 101 -22.55 7.17 0.10
C TYR A 101 -23.13 6.10 -0.83
N ASN A 102 -22.32 5.59 -1.75
CA ASN A 102 -22.77 4.58 -2.70
C ASN A 102 -23.15 3.27 -2.03
N ARG A 103 -22.51 2.94 -0.91
CA ARG A 103 -22.82 1.70 -0.17
C ARG A 103 -24.16 1.75 0.54
N LYS A 104 -24.67 2.94 0.83
CA LYS A 104 -25.97 3.11 1.49
C LYS A 104 -27.13 2.96 0.53
N ASN A 105 -26.85 3.01 -0.74
CA ASN A 105 -27.84 2.86 -1.79
C ASN A 105 -27.75 1.47 -2.41
#